data_89c045dbb7343276bf6e37ee839a9880
#
_entry.id   89c045dbb7343276bf6e37ee839a9880
#
_cell.length_a   1.000
_cell.length_b   1.000
_cell.length_c   1.000
_cell.angle_alpha   90.00
_cell.angle_beta   90.00
_cell.angle_gamma   90.00
#
_symmetry.space_group_name_H-M   'P 1'
#
loop_
_entity.id
_entity.type
_entity.pdbx_description
1 polymer ?
#
loop_
_entity_poly.entity_id
_entity_poly.type
_entity_poly.pdbx_seq_one_letter_code
_entity_poly.pdbx_strand_id
1 'polypeptide(L)'
;LELHPRSARDFFDALVALGMLKRVGTRYANTSEAALFLDRAKPSYAGGILEMANVRLYPFWGSLTEGLRTGKPQNEVKTGEDFFGTLYADPQRLEGFLKAMTGLSQGTARAIAAKFPWKKYRSFVDIGCAQGGVAAEIALAHKHLSGQGMDLPVVRPIFEAYAKSRKLEKRLTFHAGDFFEDALP
;
A
#
# COMPACT_ATOMS: atom_id res chain seq x y z
N LEU A 1 -17.97 -15.83 8.47
CA LEU A 1 -16.71 -15.86 9.26
C LEU A 1 -16.54 -17.15 10.07
N GLU A 2 -17.57 -18.00 10.13
CA GLU A 2 -17.57 -19.30 10.84
C GLU A 2 -17.03 -19.21 12.29
N LEU A 3 -17.30 -18.10 12.95
CA LEU A 3 -16.84 -17.89 14.32
C LEU A 3 -17.67 -18.70 15.31
N HIS A 4 -17.02 -19.29 16.30
CA HIS A 4 -17.70 -19.97 17.38
C HIS A 4 -18.57 -18.99 18.19
N PRO A 5 -19.86 -19.29 18.50
CA PRO A 5 -20.77 -18.33 19.15
C PRO A 5 -20.26 -17.73 20.44
N ARG A 6 -19.52 -18.51 21.25
CA ARG A 6 -18.96 -18.05 22.50
C ARG A 6 -17.93 -16.92 22.35
N SER A 7 -17.09 -17.00 21.34
CA SER A 7 -15.99 -16.03 21.11
C SER A 7 -16.37 -14.92 20.14
N ALA A 8 -17.40 -15.13 19.33
CA ALA A 8 -17.83 -14.16 18.30
C ALA A 8 -18.18 -12.79 18.92
N ARG A 9 -18.92 -12.78 20.02
CA ARG A 9 -19.33 -11.56 20.69
C ARG A 9 -18.13 -10.78 21.23
N ASP A 10 -17.23 -11.46 21.95
CA ASP A 10 -16.05 -10.82 22.55
C ASP A 10 -15.14 -10.23 21.48
N PHE A 11 -14.98 -10.96 20.37
CA PHE A 11 -14.23 -10.49 19.22
C PHE A 11 -14.85 -9.22 18.58
N PHE A 12 -16.16 -9.23 18.33
CA PHE A 12 -16.83 -8.06 17.77
C PHE A 12 -16.89 -6.88 18.75
N ASP A 13 -17.04 -7.13 20.04
CA ASP A 13 -17.02 -6.09 21.08
C ASP A 13 -15.60 -5.47 21.19
N ALA A 14 -14.53 -6.26 20.99
CA ALA A 14 -13.17 -5.72 20.86
C ALA A 14 -13.02 -4.80 19.65
N LEU A 15 -13.59 -5.16 18.50
CA LEU A 15 -13.60 -4.28 17.30
C LEU A 15 -14.43 -3.01 17.53
N VAL A 16 -15.49 -3.07 18.35
CA VAL A 16 -16.24 -1.87 18.79
C VAL A 16 -15.37 -0.99 19.66
N ALA A 17 -14.64 -1.56 20.61
CA ALA A 17 -13.72 -0.81 21.48
C ALA A 17 -12.58 -0.15 20.70
N LEU A 18 -12.13 -0.77 19.60
CA LEU A 18 -11.16 -0.21 18.66
C LEU A 18 -11.74 0.82 17.68
N GLY A 19 -13.04 1.12 17.73
CA GLY A 19 -13.69 2.07 16.83
C GLY A 19 -13.88 1.57 15.39
N MET A 20 -13.67 0.29 15.12
CA MET A 20 -13.87 -0.30 13.78
C MET A 20 -15.34 -0.64 13.54
N LEU A 21 -16.05 -1.09 14.56
CA LEU A 21 -17.45 -1.40 14.51
C LEU A 21 -18.25 -0.53 15.49
N LYS A 22 -19.53 -0.42 15.24
CA LYS A 22 -20.55 0.05 16.18
C LYS A 22 -21.53 -1.07 16.49
N ARG A 23 -22.05 -1.09 17.71
CA ARG A 23 -23.05 -2.07 18.15
C ARG A 23 -24.36 -1.38 18.47
N VAL A 24 -25.47 -1.93 17.96
CA VAL A 24 -26.83 -1.50 18.29
C VAL A 24 -27.62 -2.75 18.71
N GLY A 25 -27.89 -2.87 19.98
CA GLY A 25 -28.48 -4.08 20.54
C GLY A 25 -27.58 -5.30 20.35
N THR A 26 -28.04 -6.27 19.56
CA THR A 26 -27.30 -7.50 19.20
C THR A 26 -26.63 -7.45 17.83
N ARG A 27 -26.74 -6.34 17.12
CA ARG A 27 -26.22 -6.20 15.75
C ARG A 27 -24.96 -5.35 15.74
N TYR A 28 -24.03 -5.71 14.85
CA TYR A 28 -22.81 -4.96 14.57
C TYR A 28 -22.86 -4.39 13.17
N ALA A 29 -22.28 -3.21 13.00
CA ALA A 29 -22.11 -2.55 11.70
C ALA A 29 -20.78 -1.82 11.67
N ASN A 30 -20.26 -1.56 10.49
CA ASN A 30 -19.06 -0.72 10.33
C ASN A 30 -19.33 0.69 10.87
N THR A 31 -18.30 1.32 11.44
CA THR A 31 -18.28 2.77 11.61
C THR A 31 -18.19 3.45 10.25
N SER A 32 -18.44 4.76 10.18
CA SER A 32 -18.28 5.55 8.94
C SER A 32 -16.87 5.42 8.35
N GLU A 33 -15.88 5.48 9.20
CA GLU A 33 -14.46 5.36 8.84
C GLU A 33 -14.13 3.94 8.35
N ALA A 34 -14.55 2.90 9.08
CA ALA A 34 -14.34 1.52 8.65
C ALA A 34 -15.06 1.24 7.32
N ALA A 35 -16.29 1.73 7.14
CA ALA A 35 -17.02 1.60 5.89
C ALA A 35 -16.38 2.38 4.75
N LEU A 36 -15.66 3.48 5.02
CA LEU A 36 -14.97 4.27 4.01
C LEU A 36 -13.62 3.65 3.62
N PHE A 37 -12.82 3.22 4.62
CA PHE A 37 -11.42 2.87 4.40
C PHE A 37 -11.15 1.35 4.41
N LEU A 38 -12.03 0.52 4.94
CA LEU A 38 -11.84 -0.92 5.05
C LEU A 38 -12.79 -1.75 4.18
N ASP A 39 -13.64 -1.11 3.40
CA ASP A 39 -14.47 -1.78 2.38
C ASP A 39 -13.69 -1.89 1.07
N ARG A 40 -13.34 -3.12 0.68
CA ARG A 40 -12.58 -3.43 -0.55
C ARG A 40 -13.26 -2.97 -1.84
N ALA A 41 -14.58 -2.80 -1.83
CA ALA A 41 -15.31 -2.33 -2.99
C ALA A 41 -15.16 -0.82 -3.24
N LYS A 42 -14.56 -0.08 -2.32
CA LYS A 42 -14.44 1.37 -2.40
C LYS A 42 -13.09 1.84 -2.93
N PRO A 43 -13.06 2.90 -3.74
CA PRO A 43 -11.83 3.52 -4.21
C PRO A 43 -10.93 4.09 -3.08
N SER A 44 -11.51 4.28 -1.90
CA SER A 44 -10.82 4.75 -0.69
C SER A 44 -10.22 3.63 0.15
N TYR A 45 -10.32 2.36 -0.28
CA TYR A 45 -9.82 1.23 0.47
C TYR A 45 -8.33 1.36 0.80
N ALA A 46 -8.02 1.31 2.08
CA ALA A 46 -6.67 1.40 2.63
C ALA A 46 -6.26 0.16 3.45
N GLY A 47 -7.11 -0.88 3.48
CA GLY A 47 -6.89 -2.08 4.28
C GLY A 47 -5.76 -2.99 3.81
N GLY A 48 -5.13 -2.73 2.67
CA GLY A 48 -3.99 -3.53 2.17
C GLY A 48 -2.83 -3.62 3.16
N ILE A 49 -2.60 -2.58 3.96
CA ILE A 49 -1.60 -2.61 5.02
C ILE A 49 -1.94 -3.63 6.12
N LEU A 50 -3.21 -3.76 6.48
CA LEU A 50 -3.67 -4.73 7.47
C LEU A 50 -3.54 -6.16 6.91
N GLU A 51 -3.83 -6.36 5.63
CA GLU A 51 -3.64 -7.64 4.95
C GLU A 51 -2.16 -8.05 4.93
N MET A 52 -1.28 -7.13 4.55
CA MET A 52 0.17 -7.35 4.58
C MET A 52 0.66 -7.61 6.02
N ALA A 53 0.19 -6.84 6.98
CA ALA A 53 0.54 -7.03 8.39
C ALA A 53 0.15 -8.43 8.87
N ASN A 54 -1.06 -8.89 8.53
CA ASN A 54 -1.56 -10.20 8.92
C ASN A 54 -0.76 -11.35 8.28
N VAL A 55 -0.52 -11.27 6.97
CA VAL A 55 0.12 -12.38 6.23
C VAL A 55 1.62 -12.42 6.45
N ARG A 56 2.27 -11.25 6.54
CA ARG A 56 3.73 -11.16 6.58
C ARG A 56 4.30 -10.75 7.95
N LEU A 57 3.80 -9.67 8.53
CA LEU A 57 4.46 -9.07 9.70
C LEU A 57 4.07 -9.75 11.02
N TYR A 58 2.85 -10.24 11.13
CA TYR A 58 2.33 -10.83 12.37
C TYR A 58 3.20 -11.99 12.90
N PRO A 59 3.69 -12.93 12.08
CA PRO A 59 4.56 -14.01 12.57
C PRO A 59 5.86 -13.51 13.20
N PHE A 60 6.43 -12.39 12.75
CA PHE A 60 7.67 -11.85 13.30
C PHE A 60 7.53 -11.28 14.71
N TRP A 61 6.33 -10.86 15.10
CA TRP A 61 6.04 -10.37 16.45
C TRP A 61 6.21 -11.42 17.52
N GLY A 62 6.16 -12.72 17.16
CA GLY A 62 6.50 -13.81 18.07
C GLY A 62 7.94 -13.76 18.60
N SER A 63 8.86 -13.10 17.88
CA SER A 63 10.26 -12.91 18.26
C SER A 63 10.55 -11.55 18.89
N LEU A 64 9.52 -10.78 19.31
CA LEU A 64 9.70 -9.44 19.89
C LEU A 64 10.68 -9.42 21.07
N THR A 65 10.57 -10.39 21.99
CA THR A 65 11.47 -10.48 23.15
C THR A 65 12.94 -10.62 22.76
N GLU A 66 13.22 -11.40 21.71
CA GLU A 66 14.58 -11.54 21.18
C GLU A 66 15.06 -10.22 20.54
N GLY A 67 14.21 -9.57 19.76
CA GLY A 67 14.51 -8.27 19.17
C GLY A 67 14.87 -7.22 20.23
N LEU A 68 14.08 -7.15 21.31
CA LEU A 68 14.33 -6.20 22.41
C LEU A 68 15.63 -6.51 23.16
N ARG A 69 16.01 -7.77 23.30
CA ARG A 69 17.23 -8.18 24.00
C ARG A 69 18.50 -7.99 23.18
N THR A 70 18.40 -8.18 21.87
CA THR A 70 19.59 -8.24 21.00
C THR A 70 19.78 -6.98 20.16
N GLY A 71 18.75 -6.15 20.01
CA GLY A 71 18.73 -5.02 19.09
C GLY A 71 18.77 -5.44 17.60
N LYS A 72 18.64 -6.73 17.30
CA LYS A 72 18.73 -7.26 15.93
C LYS A 72 17.33 -7.33 15.31
N PRO A 73 17.21 -7.09 13.98
CA PRO A 73 15.94 -7.26 13.26
C PRO A 73 15.44 -8.70 13.36
N GLN A 74 14.12 -8.87 13.44
CA GLN A 74 13.45 -10.16 13.57
C GLN A 74 12.55 -10.50 12.37
N ASN A 75 12.77 -9.84 11.24
CA ASN A 75 12.10 -10.10 9.96
C ASN A 75 13.01 -10.93 9.04
N GLU A 76 12.75 -10.92 7.75
CA GLU A 76 13.50 -11.67 6.73
C GLU A 76 15.01 -11.35 6.76
N VAL A 77 15.39 -10.14 7.15
CA VAL A 77 16.80 -9.71 7.26
C VAL A 77 17.57 -10.43 8.39
N LYS A 78 16.85 -11.09 9.33
CA LYS A 78 17.46 -11.86 10.42
C LYS A 78 18.45 -12.91 9.93
N THR A 79 18.19 -13.52 8.77
CA THR A 79 19.03 -14.55 8.14
C THR A 79 20.12 -13.97 7.23
N GLY A 80 20.24 -12.64 7.15
CA GLY A 80 21.20 -11.97 6.27
C GLY A 80 20.73 -11.87 4.81
N GLU A 81 19.49 -12.20 4.53
CA GLU A 81 18.92 -12.06 3.20
C GLU A 81 18.68 -10.59 2.85
N ASP A 82 18.90 -10.23 1.57
CA ASP A 82 18.45 -8.95 1.06
C ASP A 82 16.92 -8.88 1.07
N PHE A 83 16.40 -7.94 1.85
CA PHE A 83 14.94 -7.76 1.98
C PHE A 83 14.26 -7.54 0.64
N PHE A 84 14.78 -6.64 -0.18
CA PHE A 84 14.17 -6.32 -1.47
C PHE A 84 14.39 -7.45 -2.49
N GLY A 85 15.55 -8.10 -2.48
CA GLY A 85 15.78 -9.27 -3.33
C GLY A 85 14.81 -10.39 -3.05
N THR A 86 14.60 -10.73 -1.78
CA THR A 86 13.64 -11.78 -1.37
C THR A 86 12.19 -11.39 -1.66
N LEU A 87 11.82 -10.12 -1.40
CA LEU A 87 10.46 -9.63 -1.67
C LEU A 87 10.15 -9.62 -3.18
N TYR A 88 11.12 -9.21 -4.00
CA TYR A 88 10.93 -9.05 -5.43
C TYR A 88 11.07 -10.36 -6.22
N ALA A 89 11.62 -11.41 -5.59
CA ALA A 89 11.66 -12.75 -6.19
C ALA A 89 10.29 -13.43 -6.26
N ASP A 90 9.33 -13.03 -5.42
CA ASP A 90 7.97 -13.59 -5.40
C ASP A 90 6.96 -12.57 -5.94
N PRO A 91 6.38 -12.78 -7.14
CA PRO A 91 5.45 -11.85 -7.76
C PRO A 91 4.20 -11.55 -6.93
N GLN A 92 3.69 -12.53 -6.17
CA GLN A 92 2.48 -12.33 -5.35
C GLN A 92 2.79 -11.47 -4.11
N ARG A 93 3.94 -11.71 -3.49
CA ARG A 93 4.42 -10.88 -2.37
C ARG A 93 4.69 -9.45 -2.81
N LEU A 94 5.36 -9.30 -3.96
CA LEU A 94 5.63 -7.99 -4.54
C LEU A 94 4.33 -7.23 -4.81
N GLU A 95 3.38 -7.83 -5.51
CA GLU A 95 2.10 -7.18 -5.82
C GLU A 95 1.33 -6.79 -4.54
N GLY A 96 1.29 -7.67 -3.54
CA GLY A 96 0.67 -7.39 -2.24
C GLY A 96 1.35 -6.23 -1.52
N PHE A 97 2.68 -6.19 -1.52
CA PHE A 97 3.46 -5.10 -0.94
C PHE A 97 3.19 -3.75 -1.64
N LEU A 98 3.26 -3.73 -2.97
CA LEU A 98 3.04 -2.50 -3.74
C LEU A 98 1.61 -1.96 -3.59
N LYS A 99 0.61 -2.84 -3.51
CA LYS A 99 -0.79 -2.46 -3.19
C LYS A 99 -0.90 -1.85 -1.79
N ALA A 100 -0.25 -2.45 -0.80
CA ALA A 100 -0.24 -1.92 0.57
C ALA A 100 0.40 -0.53 0.63
N MET A 101 1.54 -0.33 -0.05
CA MET A 101 2.21 0.97 -0.14
C MET A 101 1.34 2.03 -0.79
N THR A 102 0.61 1.69 -1.86
CA THR A 102 -0.35 2.60 -2.49
C THR A 102 -1.47 3.00 -1.52
N GLY A 103 -2.03 2.04 -0.77
CA GLY A 103 -3.04 2.34 0.24
C GLY A 103 -2.55 3.31 1.31
N LEU A 104 -1.31 3.12 1.80
CA LEU A 104 -0.67 4.01 2.79
C LEU A 104 -0.43 5.42 2.25
N SER A 105 0.05 5.53 1.02
CA SER A 105 0.44 6.83 0.43
C SER A 105 -0.74 7.59 -0.19
N GLN A 106 -1.91 7.01 -0.33
CA GLN A 106 -3.03 7.61 -1.07
C GLN A 106 -3.46 8.98 -0.51
N GLY A 107 -3.53 9.13 0.82
CA GLY A 107 -3.85 10.40 1.45
C GLY A 107 -2.81 11.48 1.15
N THR A 108 -1.53 11.12 1.27
CA THR A 108 -0.39 12.00 0.95
C THR A 108 -0.37 12.35 -0.55
N ALA A 109 -0.59 11.38 -1.42
CA ALA A 109 -0.63 11.57 -2.86
C ALA A 109 -1.71 12.60 -3.27
N ARG A 110 -2.91 12.50 -2.70
CA ARG A 110 -3.99 13.47 -2.91
C ARG A 110 -3.63 14.86 -2.37
N ALA A 111 -2.98 14.93 -1.22
CA ALA A 111 -2.53 16.20 -0.67
C ALA A 111 -1.46 16.86 -1.56
N ILE A 112 -0.50 16.10 -2.08
CA ILE A 112 0.51 16.57 -3.04
C ILE A 112 -0.17 17.05 -4.32
N ALA A 113 -1.09 16.25 -4.88
CA ALA A 113 -1.83 16.63 -6.07
C ALA A 113 -2.62 17.93 -5.89
N ALA A 114 -3.19 18.16 -4.70
CA ALA A 114 -4.00 19.35 -4.44
C ALA A 114 -3.18 20.61 -4.11
N LYS A 115 -2.05 20.45 -3.38
CA LYS A 115 -1.34 21.60 -2.79
C LYS A 115 -0.13 22.07 -3.57
N PHE A 116 0.53 21.22 -4.33
CA PHE A 116 1.70 21.59 -5.13
C PHE A 116 1.29 22.41 -6.36
N PRO A 117 2.07 23.42 -6.79
CA PRO A 117 1.71 24.31 -7.90
C PRO A 117 1.92 23.67 -9.29
N TRP A 118 1.25 22.59 -9.58
CA TRP A 118 1.37 21.76 -10.79
C TRP A 118 1.16 22.52 -12.11
N LYS A 119 0.42 23.63 -12.09
CA LYS A 119 0.18 24.46 -13.27
C LYS A 119 1.45 24.98 -13.93
N LYS A 120 2.56 25.02 -13.19
CA LYS A 120 3.87 25.49 -13.68
C LYS A 120 4.64 24.42 -14.45
N TYR A 121 4.21 23.16 -14.41
CA TYR A 121 4.92 22.02 -14.96
C TYR A 121 4.15 21.34 -16.06
N ARG A 122 4.83 20.59 -16.92
CA ARG A 122 4.24 19.78 -17.98
C ARG A 122 4.42 18.28 -17.75
N SER A 123 5.44 17.93 -17.00
CA SER A 123 5.78 16.55 -16.66
C SER A 123 6.29 16.45 -15.25
N PHE A 124 6.35 15.23 -14.74
CA PHE A 124 6.96 14.87 -13.47
C PHE A 124 7.53 13.45 -13.53
N VAL A 125 8.46 13.16 -12.62
CA VAL A 125 9.00 11.82 -12.40
C VAL A 125 8.70 11.42 -10.96
N ASP A 126 8.31 10.15 -10.76
CA ASP A 126 8.11 9.50 -9.47
C ASP A 126 9.18 8.42 -9.30
N ILE A 127 10.17 8.67 -8.45
CA ILE A 127 11.31 7.78 -8.22
C ILE A 127 10.97 6.81 -7.09
N GLY A 128 11.17 5.49 -7.32
CA GLY A 128 10.66 4.45 -6.44
C GLY A 128 9.15 4.38 -6.48
N CYS A 129 8.59 4.43 -7.69
CA CYS A 129 7.17 4.68 -7.92
C CYS A 129 6.25 3.53 -7.50
N ALA A 130 6.78 2.35 -7.18
CA ALA A 130 5.98 1.16 -6.87
C ALA A 130 4.95 0.89 -7.99
N GLN A 131 3.69 0.64 -7.66
CA GLN A 131 2.67 0.49 -8.72
C GLN A 131 2.18 1.82 -9.32
N GLY A 132 2.75 2.97 -8.94
CA GLY A 132 2.39 4.28 -9.50
C GLY A 132 1.21 4.96 -8.82
N GLY A 133 0.96 4.68 -7.53
CA GLY A 133 -0.16 5.26 -6.79
C GLY A 133 -0.10 6.78 -6.69
N VAL A 134 1.08 7.34 -6.38
CA VAL A 134 1.31 8.80 -6.29
C VAL A 134 1.19 9.44 -7.67
N ALA A 135 1.87 8.86 -8.66
CA ALA A 135 1.84 9.32 -10.04
C ALA A 135 0.40 9.36 -10.60
N ALA A 136 -0.41 8.35 -10.29
CA ALA A 136 -1.80 8.27 -10.75
C ALA A 136 -2.68 9.38 -10.14
N GLU A 137 -2.59 9.65 -8.82
CA GLU A 137 -3.38 10.71 -8.18
C GLU A 137 -3.02 12.10 -8.74
N ILE A 138 -1.73 12.37 -9.01
CA ILE A 138 -1.27 13.61 -9.64
C ILE A 138 -1.83 13.72 -11.07
N ALA A 139 -1.69 12.67 -11.88
CA ALA A 139 -2.13 12.67 -13.26
C ALA A 139 -3.66 12.77 -13.40
N LEU A 140 -4.43 12.18 -12.47
CA LEU A 140 -5.89 12.30 -12.44
C LEU A 140 -6.34 13.72 -12.12
N ALA A 141 -5.70 14.35 -11.13
CA ALA A 141 -6.01 15.72 -10.73
C ALA A 141 -5.62 16.76 -11.80
N HIS A 142 -4.58 16.48 -12.60
CA HIS A 142 -3.98 17.43 -13.55
C HIS A 142 -3.87 16.85 -14.96
N LYS A 143 -4.91 17.04 -15.78
CA LYS A 143 -5.00 16.45 -17.14
C LYS A 143 -3.89 16.91 -18.10
N HIS A 144 -3.26 18.05 -17.84
CA HIS A 144 -2.18 18.61 -18.67
C HIS A 144 -0.81 17.99 -18.40
N LEU A 145 -0.68 17.21 -17.32
CA LEU A 145 0.58 16.56 -16.96
C LEU A 145 0.74 15.18 -17.61
N SER A 146 1.96 14.87 -18.00
CA SER A 146 2.45 13.52 -18.21
C SER A 146 3.41 13.15 -17.07
N GLY A 147 3.42 11.89 -16.66
CA GLY A 147 4.27 11.40 -15.59
C GLY A 147 5.10 10.20 -16.06
N GLN A 148 6.25 10.03 -15.44
CA GLN A 148 7.07 8.84 -15.57
C GLN A 148 7.34 8.26 -14.19
N GLY A 149 7.09 6.96 -14.02
CA GLY A 149 7.52 6.22 -12.83
C GLY A 149 8.85 5.54 -13.11
N MET A 150 9.81 5.61 -12.16
CA MET A 150 11.03 4.84 -12.18
C MET A 150 11.05 3.86 -11.03
N ASP A 151 11.34 2.59 -11.33
CA ASP A 151 11.51 1.51 -10.35
C ASP A 151 12.24 0.33 -10.99
N LEU A 152 12.56 -0.70 -10.20
CA LEU A 152 13.23 -1.90 -10.71
C LEU A 152 12.40 -2.58 -11.82
N PRO A 153 13.05 -3.22 -12.80
CA PRO A 153 12.38 -3.80 -13.97
C PRO A 153 11.20 -4.71 -13.66
N VAL A 154 11.28 -5.46 -12.54
CA VAL A 154 10.24 -6.40 -12.11
C VAL A 154 8.91 -5.71 -11.73
N VAL A 155 8.94 -4.41 -11.42
CA VAL A 155 7.76 -3.61 -11.06
C VAL A 155 6.95 -3.20 -12.30
N ARG A 156 7.58 -3.14 -13.48
CA ARG A 156 6.95 -2.66 -14.74
C ARG A 156 5.56 -3.23 -14.99
N PRO A 157 5.33 -4.56 -15.00
CA PRO A 157 4.02 -5.11 -15.33
C PRO A 157 2.93 -4.68 -14.34
N ILE A 158 3.28 -4.49 -13.07
CA ILE A 158 2.34 -4.08 -12.03
C ILE A 158 1.98 -2.59 -12.20
N PHE A 159 2.98 -1.74 -12.50
CA PHE A 159 2.77 -0.33 -12.79
C PHE A 159 1.89 -0.14 -14.03
N GLU A 160 2.20 -0.81 -15.12
CA GLU A 160 1.45 -0.69 -16.39
C GLU A 160 0.00 -1.19 -16.23
N ALA A 161 -0.21 -2.31 -15.52
CA ALA A 161 -1.55 -2.81 -15.19
C ALA A 161 -2.34 -1.80 -14.35
N TYR A 162 -1.70 -1.18 -13.36
CA TYR A 162 -2.34 -0.16 -12.53
C TYR A 162 -2.66 1.09 -13.33
N ALA A 163 -1.72 1.63 -14.11
CA ALA A 163 -1.95 2.78 -14.98
C ALA A 163 -3.12 2.55 -15.94
N LYS A 164 -3.20 1.35 -16.55
CA LYS A 164 -4.32 0.94 -17.42
C LYS A 164 -5.64 0.89 -16.66
N SER A 165 -5.67 0.32 -15.46
CA SER A 165 -6.88 0.26 -14.62
C SER A 165 -7.43 1.65 -14.29
N ARG A 166 -6.54 2.65 -14.23
CA ARG A 166 -6.87 4.07 -13.98
C ARG A 166 -7.08 4.88 -15.27
N LYS A 167 -7.00 4.25 -16.45
CA LYS A 167 -7.09 4.90 -17.77
C LYS A 167 -6.02 5.99 -18.00
N LEU A 168 -4.82 5.73 -17.53
CA LEU A 168 -3.67 6.64 -17.56
C LEU A 168 -2.52 6.13 -18.42
N GLU A 169 -2.66 5.01 -19.11
CA GLU A 169 -1.60 4.36 -19.90
C GLU A 169 -0.99 5.24 -21.00
N LYS A 170 -1.72 6.28 -21.45
CA LYS A 170 -1.22 7.26 -22.42
C LYS A 170 -0.48 8.44 -21.79
N ARG A 171 -0.54 8.59 -20.48
CA ARG A 171 0.03 9.73 -19.76
C ARG A 171 1.02 9.34 -18.66
N LEU A 172 1.03 8.08 -18.26
CA LEU A 172 2.00 7.51 -17.34
C LEU A 172 2.84 6.47 -18.07
N THR A 173 4.15 6.67 -18.05
CA THR A 173 5.14 5.76 -18.63
C THR A 173 6.02 5.18 -17.53
N PHE A 174 6.67 4.04 -17.78
CA PHE A 174 7.55 3.39 -16.84
C PHE A 174 8.98 3.37 -17.36
N HIS A 175 9.92 3.85 -16.53
CA HIS A 175 11.35 3.72 -16.73
C HIS A 175 11.88 2.63 -15.79
N ALA A 176 12.47 1.58 -16.37
CA ALA A 176 13.09 0.53 -15.58
C ALA A 176 14.51 0.93 -15.23
N GLY A 177 14.85 0.91 -13.94
CA GLY A 177 16.20 1.23 -13.48
C GLY A 177 16.31 1.20 -11.96
N ASP A 178 17.53 1.06 -11.50
CA ASP A 178 17.90 1.21 -10.10
C ASP A 178 18.39 2.66 -9.88
N PHE A 179 17.63 3.44 -9.15
CA PHE A 179 17.98 4.86 -8.91
C PHE A 179 19.24 5.07 -8.03
N PHE A 180 19.80 4.01 -7.48
CA PHE A 180 21.11 4.06 -6.80
C PHE A 180 22.27 3.87 -7.78
N GLU A 181 22.04 3.20 -8.92
CA GLU A 181 23.08 2.83 -9.88
C GLU A 181 22.88 3.53 -11.24
N ASP A 182 21.64 3.76 -11.66
CA ASP A 182 21.31 4.26 -12.97
C ASP A 182 21.06 5.78 -12.97
N ALA A 183 21.22 6.39 -14.14
CA ALA A 183 20.85 7.79 -14.35
C ALA A 183 19.34 7.97 -14.19
N LEU A 184 18.94 9.07 -13.56
CA LEU A 184 17.53 9.44 -13.45
C LEU A 184 16.98 9.89 -14.82
N PRO A 185 15.72 9.55 -15.15
CA PRO A 185 15.10 9.93 -16.40
C PRO A 185 14.75 11.41 -16.51
#